data_d256ec523fd91007b8ece81de0fbd9bf
#
_entry.id   d256ec523fd91007b8ece81de0fbd9bf
#
_cell.length_a   1.000
_cell.length_b   1.000
_cell.length_c   1.000
_cell.angle_alpha   90.00
_cell.angle_beta   90.00
_cell.angle_gamma   90.00
#
_symmetry.space_group_name_H-M   'P 1'
#
loop_
_entity.id
_entity.type
_entity.pdbx_description
1 polymer ?
#
loop_
_entity_poly.entity_id
_entity_poly.type
_entity_poly.pdbx_seq_one_letter_code
_entity_poly.pdbx_strand_id
1 'polypeptide(L)'
;MIKTLAKSIRQYKKLSLLSPMFVIGEVIIEMLIPYLVGILIDKGIMRGNMPYIQKMGLILFIITIVSLCLGASASYVSAHAAAGFAANLRKDMFYHMQDYAFENIDKFSSSSLVTRLTTDVNNVQMAYQILIRIAVRAPMM
;
A
#
# COMPACT_ATOMS: atom_id res chain seq x y z
N MET A 1 9.18 8.53 -18.88
CA MET A 1 9.60 7.80 -17.67
C MET A 1 8.44 7.08 -16.97
N ILE A 2 7.36 7.73 -16.52
CA ILE A 2 6.24 7.07 -15.80
C ILE A 2 5.58 5.96 -16.63
N LYS A 3 5.32 6.17 -17.93
CA LYS A 3 4.76 5.15 -18.82
C LYS A 3 5.65 3.92 -18.98
N THR A 4 6.97 4.10 -18.96
CA THR A 4 7.95 3.00 -19.07
C THR A 4 7.96 2.18 -17.77
N LEU A 5 7.96 2.84 -16.61
CA LEU A 5 7.85 2.19 -15.31
C LEU A 5 6.52 1.44 -15.15
N ALA A 6 5.40 2.04 -15.57
CA ALA A 6 4.09 1.40 -15.54
C ALA A 6 4.00 0.12 -16.38
N LYS A 7 4.84 0.00 -17.43
CA LYS A 7 4.92 -1.20 -18.27
C LYS A 7 5.52 -2.39 -17.51
N SER A 8 6.39 -2.17 -16.53
CA SER A 8 7.01 -3.22 -15.71
C SER A 8 6.06 -3.79 -14.63
N ILE A 9 4.87 -3.22 -14.43
CA ILE A 9 3.83 -3.77 -13.52
C ILE A 9 3.31 -5.12 -14.05
N ARG A 10 3.19 -5.30 -15.36
CA ARG A 10 2.78 -6.54 -16.08
C ARG A 10 1.67 -7.33 -15.37
N GLN A 11 2.03 -8.47 -14.79
CA GLN A 11 1.12 -9.42 -14.13
C GLN A 11 0.58 -8.95 -12.76
N TYR A 12 1.21 -7.94 -12.14
CA TYR A 12 0.84 -7.43 -10.82
C TYR A 12 -0.23 -6.31 -10.85
N LYS A 13 -0.80 -6.00 -12.02
CA LYS A 13 -1.87 -5.01 -12.19
C LYS A 13 -3.09 -5.29 -11.30
N LYS A 14 -3.49 -6.56 -11.18
CA LYS A 14 -4.63 -6.98 -10.34
C LYS A 14 -4.35 -6.69 -8.85
N LEU A 15 -3.15 -7.03 -8.37
CA LEU A 15 -2.74 -6.77 -6.98
C LEU A 15 -2.61 -5.27 -6.71
N SER A 16 -2.09 -4.50 -7.67
CA SER A 16 -2.00 -3.04 -7.58
C SER A 16 -3.37 -2.35 -7.52
N LEU A 17 -4.41 -2.94 -8.11
CA LEU A 17 -5.78 -2.44 -8.05
C LEU A 17 -6.52 -2.95 -6.81
N LEU A 18 -6.18 -4.14 -6.31
CA LEU A 18 -6.81 -4.75 -5.14
C LEU A 18 -6.40 -4.03 -3.84
N SER A 19 -5.13 -3.59 -3.74
CA SER A 19 -4.65 -2.86 -2.56
C SER A 19 -5.45 -1.59 -2.26
N PRO A 20 -5.72 -0.68 -3.23
CA PRO A 20 -6.61 0.47 -3.04
C PRO A 20 -8.02 0.10 -2.55
N MET A 21 -8.58 -1.00 -3.03
CA MET A 21 -9.92 -1.44 -2.58
C MET A 21 -9.94 -1.79 -1.09
N PHE A 22 -8.92 -2.48 -0.58
CA PHE A 22 -8.78 -2.75 0.85
C PHE A 22 -8.58 -1.47 1.66
N VAL A 23 -7.78 -0.51 1.15
CA VAL A 23 -7.57 0.79 1.80
C VAL A 23 -8.89 1.58 1.88
N ILE A 24 -9.70 1.58 0.82
CA ILE A 24 -11.03 2.22 0.84
C ILE A 24 -11.90 1.62 1.94
N GLY A 25 -11.96 0.30 2.03
CA GLY A 25 -12.72 -0.39 3.08
C GLY A 25 -12.23 -0.05 4.49
N GLU A 26 -10.91 -0.01 4.70
CA GLU A 26 -10.27 0.41 5.95
C GLU A 26 -10.68 1.84 6.34
N VAL A 27 -10.55 2.80 5.42
CA VAL A 27 -10.84 4.22 5.67
C VAL A 27 -12.34 4.45 5.96
N ILE A 28 -13.24 3.77 5.27
CA ILE A 28 -14.69 3.86 5.56
C ILE A 28 -14.97 3.43 7.01
N ILE A 29 -14.36 2.35 7.46
CA ILE A 29 -14.52 1.88 8.83
C ILE A 29 -13.89 2.86 9.82
N GLU A 30 -12.70 3.39 9.54
CA GLU A 30 -12.03 4.40 10.38
C GLU A 30 -12.91 5.65 10.56
N MET A 31 -13.68 6.07 9.55
CA MET A 31 -14.62 7.18 9.65
C MET A 31 -15.87 6.84 10.47
N LEU A 32 -16.30 5.57 10.44
CA LEU A 32 -17.47 5.13 11.20
C LEU A 32 -17.21 5.05 12.72
N ILE A 33 -15.98 4.78 13.13
CA ILE A 33 -15.64 4.61 14.56
C ILE A 33 -15.95 5.87 15.39
N PRO A 34 -15.49 7.09 15.02
CA PRO A 34 -15.81 8.31 15.77
C PRO A 34 -17.32 8.60 15.81
N TYR A 35 -18.03 8.32 14.74
CA TYR A 35 -19.49 8.49 14.69
C TYR A 35 -20.20 7.55 15.69
N LEU A 36 -19.81 6.28 15.75
CA LEU A 36 -20.36 5.30 16.66
C LEU A 36 -20.00 5.61 18.12
N VAL A 37 -18.79 6.15 18.36
CA VAL A 37 -18.37 6.61 19.69
C VAL A 37 -19.25 7.79 20.14
N GLY A 38 -19.58 8.73 19.27
CA GLY A 38 -20.52 9.81 19.58
C GLY A 38 -21.89 9.28 20.01
N ILE A 39 -22.44 8.32 19.27
CA ILE A 39 -23.72 7.67 19.64
C ILE A 39 -23.61 6.92 20.98
N LEU A 40 -22.49 6.27 21.24
CA LEU A 40 -22.23 5.59 22.51
C LEU A 40 -22.27 6.57 23.69
N ILE A 41 -21.64 7.74 23.54
CA ILE A 41 -21.64 8.79 24.57
C ILE A 41 -23.08 9.29 24.81
N ASP A 42 -23.79 9.69 23.74
CA ASP A 42 -25.10 10.31 23.85
C ASP A 42 -26.19 9.37 24.42
N LYS A 43 -26.24 8.14 23.90
CA LYS A 43 -27.30 7.18 24.21
C LYS A 43 -26.92 6.19 25.32
N GLY A 44 -25.63 5.97 25.52
CA GLY A 44 -25.12 5.05 26.54
C GLY A 44 -24.73 5.78 27.81
N ILE A 45 -23.67 6.58 27.74
CA ILE A 45 -23.04 7.18 28.91
C ILE A 45 -23.92 8.26 29.51
N MET A 46 -24.43 9.20 28.73
CA MET A 46 -25.27 10.30 29.28
C MET A 46 -26.61 9.82 29.83
N ARG A 47 -27.11 8.68 29.37
CA ARG A 47 -28.36 8.08 29.88
C ARG A 47 -28.16 6.99 30.92
N GLY A 48 -26.90 6.66 31.28
CA GLY A 48 -26.58 5.60 32.24
C GLY A 48 -27.03 4.21 31.83
N ASN A 49 -27.22 3.96 30.50
CA ASN A 49 -27.77 2.71 30.01
C ASN A 49 -26.64 1.67 29.81
N MET A 50 -26.33 0.92 30.88
CA MET A 50 -25.27 -0.10 30.86
C MET A 50 -25.45 -1.18 29.82
N PRO A 51 -26.62 -1.79 29.56
CA PRO A 51 -26.83 -2.76 28.51
C PRO A 51 -26.50 -2.21 27.10
N TYR A 52 -26.79 -0.92 26.86
CA TYR A 52 -26.49 -0.25 25.59
C TYR A 52 -24.98 -0.04 25.43
N ILE A 53 -24.28 0.36 26.51
CA ILE A 53 -22.82 0.54 26.50
C ILE A 53 -22.13 -0.77 26.18
N GLN A 54 -22.51 -1.87 26.80
CA GLN A 54 -21.92 -3.18 26.55
C GLN A 54 -22.12 -3.64 25.10
N LYS A 55 -23.35 -3.50 24.58
CA LYS A 55 -23.68 -3.86 23.20
C LYS A 55 -22.88 -3.02 22.20
N MET A 56 -22.82 -1.71 22.40
CA MET A 56 -22.11 -0.81 21.51
C MET A 56 -20.60 -0.99 21.58
N GLY A 57 -20.07 -1.25 22.78
CA GLY A 57 -18.66 -1.60 23.00
C GLY A 57 -18.26 -2.88 22.26
N LEU A 58 -19.11 -3.91 22.27
CA LEU A 58 -18.88 -5.13 21.50
C LEU A 58 -18.89 -4.87 19.97
N ILE A 59 -19.82 -4.04 19.50
CA ILE A 59 -19.89 -3.65 18.09
C ILE A 59 -18.62 -2.91 17.67
N LEU A 60 -18.18 -1.93 18.46
CA LEU A 60 -16.94 -1.18 18.22
C LEU A 60 -15.72 -2.11 18.20
N PHE A 61 -15.66 -3.07 19.12
CA PHE A 61 -14.58 -4.06 19.16
C PHE A 61 -14.52 -4.90 17.87
N ILE A 62 -15.66 -5.41 17.41
CA ILE A 62 -15.73 -6.19 16.17
C ILE A 62 -15.33 -5.35 14.96
N ILE A 63 -15.82 -4.13 14.84
CA ILE A 63 -15.52 -3.19 13.76
C ILE A 63 -14.02 -2.87 13.72
N THR A 64 -13.39 -2.68 14.87
CA THR A 64 -11.94 -2.44 14.97
C THR A 64 -11.13 -3.65 14.49
N ILE A 65 -11.54 -4.86 14.83
CA ILE A 65 -10.90 -6.08 14.32
C ILE A 65 -11.03 -6.17 12.79
N VAL A 66 -12.20 -5.89 12.25
CA VAL A 66 -12.42 -5.89 10.78
C VAL A 66 -11.53 -4.84 10.11
N SER A 67 -11.42 -3.63 10.67
CA SER A 67 -10.51 -2.59 10.18
C SER A 67 -9.05 -3.06 10.18
N LEU A 68 -8.61 -3.68 11.27
CA LEU A 68 -7.27 -4.24 11.38
C LEU A 68 -6.98 -5.29 10.30
N CYS A 69 -7.92 -6.20 10.06
CA CYS A 69 -7.80 -7.22 9.02
C CYS A 69 -7.70 -6.60 7.61
N LEU A 70 -8.51 -5.59 7.32
CA LEU A 70 -8.47 -4.87 6.04
C LEU A 70 -7.13 -4.14 5.85
N GLY A 71 -6.65 -3.42 6.86
CA GLY A 71 -5.36 -2.72 6.82
C GLY A 71 -4.17 -3.67 6.68
N ALA A 72 -4.18 -4.80 7.39
CA ALA A 72 -3.16 -5.84 7.25
C ALA A 72 -3.17 -6.45 5.84
N SER A 73 -4.35 -6.75 5.30
CA SER A 73 -4.52 -7.27 3.94
C SER A 73 -4.06 -6.26 2.89
N ALA A 74 -4.40 -4.98 3.04
CA ALA A 74 -3.95 -3.90 2.18
C ALA A 74 -2.42 -3.80 2.16
N SER A 75 -1.79 -3.88 3.34
CA SER A 75 -0.34 -3.84 3.50
C SER A 75 0.34 -5.02 2.82
N TYR A 76 -0.17 -6.22 3.02
CA TYR A 76 0.36 -7.45 2.42
C TYR A 76 0.27 -7.40 0.89
N VAL A 77 -0.89 -7.05 0.35
CA VAL A 77 -1.13 -6.97 -1.11
C VAL A 77 -0.27 -5.89 -1.75
N SER A 78 -0.14 -4.70 -1.12
CA SER A 78 0.70 -3.61 -1.64
C SER A 78 2.19 -3.98 -1.64
N ALA A 79 2.67 -4.65 -0.59
CA ALA A 79 4.07 -5.10 -0.50
C ALA A 79 4.38 -6.13 -1.59
N HIS A 80 3.46 -7.08 -1.81
CA HIS A 80 3.60 -8.11 -2.85
C HIS A 80 3.60 -7.51 -4.27
N ALA A 81 2.71 -6.54 -4.52
CA ALA A 81 2.66 -5.81 -5.78
C ALA A 81 3.96 -5.01 -6.03
N ALA A 82 4.48 -4.33 -4.99
CA ALA A 82 5.71 -3.56 -5.08
C ALA A 82 6.94 -4.44 -5.28
N ALA A 83 7.03 -5.58 -4.58
CA ALA A 83 8.12 -6.54 -4.75
C ALA A 83 8.13 -7.14 -6.17
N GLY A 84 6.96 -7.50 -6.68
CA GLY A 84 6.83 -8.01 -8.05
C GLY A 84 7.17 -6.98 -9.11
N PHE A 85 6.76 -5.73 -8.92
CA PHE A 85 7.15 -4.61 -9.77
C PHE A 85 8.67 -4.42 -9.77
N ALA A 86 9.32 -4.41 -8.59
CA ALA A 86 10.76 -4.26 -8.47
C ALA A 86 11.54 -5.41 -9.13
N ALA A 87 11.04 -6.65 -9.02
CA ALA A 87 11.63 -7.81 -9.68
C ALA A 87 11.59 -7.66 -11.21
N ASN A 88 10.43 -7.25 -11.77
CA ASN A 88 10.31 -6.99 -13.19
C ASN A 88 11.22 -5.83 -13.64
N LEU A 89 11.29 -4.76 -12.84
CA LEU A 89 12.13 -3.60 -13.15
C LEU A 89 13.61 -3.99 -13.18
N ARG A 90 14.10 -4.77 -12.19
CA ARG A 90 15.48 -5.28 -12.18
C ARG A 90 15.76 -6.13 -13.40
N LYS A 91 14.83 -7.00 -13.78
CA LYS A 91 14.95 -7.84 -14.97
C LYS A 91 15.05 -7.01 -16.25
N ASP A 92 14.16 -6.03 -16.40
CA ASP A 92 14.16 -5.16 -17.58
C ASP A 92 15.47 -4.32 -17.67
N MET A 93 15.94 -3.78 -16.52
CA MET A 93 17.20 -3.06 -16.44
C MET A 93 18.40 -3.95 -16.77
N PHE A 94 18.42 -5.18 -16.25
CA PHE A 94 19.50 -6.12 -16.51
C PHE A 94 19.62 -6.47 -18.00
N TYR A 95 18.50 -6.74 -18.69
CA TYR A 95 18.50 -6.98 -20.13
C TYR A 95 18.99 -5.75 -20.91
N HIS A 96 18.53 -4.55 -20.57
CA HIS A 96 19.03 -3.34 -21.23
C HIS A 96 20.53 -3.10 -21.01
N MET A 97 21.07 -3.50 -19.86
CA MET A 97 22.52 -3.41 -19.61
C MET A 97 23.33 -4.41 -20.47
N GLN A 98 22.76 -5.58 -20.75
CA GLN A 98 23.41 -6.56 -21.64
C GLN A 98 23.46 -6.10 -23.10
N ASP A 99 22.48 -5.28 -23.52
CA ASP A 99 22.42 -4.72 -24.87
C ASP A 99 23.44 -3.57 -25.09
N TYR A 100 24.07 -3.05 -24.01
CA TYR A 100 25.11 -2.06 -24.15
C TYR A 100 26.39 -2.69 -24.70
N ALA A 101 26.93 -2.12 -25.81
CA ALA A 101 28.25 -2.49 -26.31
C ALA A 101 29.33 -2.24 -25.25
N PHE A 102 30.39 -3.09 -25.23
CA PHE A 102 31.49 -2.99 -24.28
C PHE A 102 32.09 -1.58 -24.20
N GLU A 103 32.14 -0.87 -25.31
CA GLU A 103 32.62 0.51 -25.40
C GLU A 103 31.79 1.53 -24.59
N ASN A 104 30.51 1.23 -24.32
CA ASN A 104 29.63 2.06 -23.50
C ASN A 104 29.68 1.70 -22.01
N ILE A 105 30.07 0.47 -21.68
CA ILE A 105 30.22 0.01 -20.29
C ILE A 105 31.40 0.70 -19.62
N ASP A 106 32.48 0.99 -20.33
CA ASP A 106 33.65 1.70 -19.81
C ASP A 106 33.35 3.16 -19.38
N LYS A 107 32.27 3.76 -19.92
CA LYS A 107 31.80 5.09 -19.49
C LYS A 107 31.06 5.08 -18.15
N PHE A 108 30.55 3.95 -17.72
CA PHE A 108 29.84 3.81 -16.46
C PHE A 108 30.66 2.89 -15.53
N SER A 109 31.01 3.35 -14.34
CA SER A 109 31.69 2.49 -13.38
C SER A 109 30.77 1.32 -13.00
N SER A 110 31.32 0.11 -12.88
CA SER A 110 30.58 -1.09 -12.48
C SER A 110 29.86 -0.90 -11.13
N SER A 111 30.46 -0.13 -10.21
CA SER A 111 29.85 0.22 -8.92
C SER A 111 28.57 1.05 -9.08
N SER A 112 28.54 1.99 -10.04
CA SER A 112 27.35 2.79 -10.34
C SER A 112 26.20 1.94 -10.87
N LEU A 113 26.49 0.97 -11.74
CA LEU A 113 25.49 0.07 -12.30
C LEU A 113 24.88 -0.85 -11.23
N VAL A 114 25.71 -1.37 -10.32
CA VAL A 114 25.25 -2.18 -9.18
C VAL A 114 24.36 -1.35 -8.25
N THR A 115 24.74 -0.12 -7.92
CA THR A 115 23.93 0.78 -7.09
C THR A 115 22.55 1.04 -7.68
N ARG A 116 22.47 1.25 -9.01
CA ARG A 116 21.18 1.45 -9.71
C ARG A 116 20.30 0.21 -9.65
N LEU A 117 20.87 -0.97 -9.83
CA LEU A 117 20.12 -2.24 -9.78
C LEU A 117 19.65 -2.62 -8.38
N THR A 118 20.32 -2.12 -7.34
CA THR A 118 20.02 -2.43 -5.95
C THR A 118 19.31 -1.29 -5.25
N THR A 119 20.02 -0.23 -4.92
CA THR A 119 19.52 0.87 -4.08
C THR A 119 18.43 1.67 -4.78
N ASP A 120 18.64 2.06 -6.05
CA ASP A 120 17.65 2.88 -6.77
C ASP A 120 16.36 2.10 -7.01
N VAL A 121 16.45 0.82 -7.37
CA VAL A 121 15.26 -0.02 -7.54
C VAL A 121 14.53 -0.24 -6.22
N ASN A 122 15.23 -0.37 -5.09
CA ASN A 122 14.59 -0.46 -3.77
C ASN A 122 13.87 0.84 -3.40
N ASN A 123 14.47 1.99 -3.69
CA ASN A 123 13.82 3.30 -3.47
C ASN A 123 12.56 3.45 -4.32
N VAL A 124 12.61 3.06 -5.59
CA VAL A 124 11.45 3.07 -6.48
C VAL A 124 10.37 2.08 -6.01
N GLN A 125 10.75 0.92 -5.50
CA GLN A 125 9.84 -0.07 -4.91
C GLN A 125 9.09 0.53 -3.71
N MET A 126 9.82 1.16 -2.78
CA MET A 126 9.22 1.83 -1.61
C MET A 126 8.30 2.97 -2.02
N ALA A 127 8.73 3.82 -2.94
CA ALA A 127 7.91 4.90 -3.47
C ALA A 127 6.62 4.37 -4.12
N TYR A 128 6.69 3.30 -4.89
CA TYR A 128 5.53 2.67 -5.51
C TYR A 128 4.56 2.09 -4.47
N GLN A 129 5.06 1.40 -3.44
CA GLN A 129 4.24 0.87 -2.35
C GLN A 129 3.50 1.97 -1.59
N ILE A 130 4.22 3.06 -1.25
CA ILE A 130 3.65 4.22 -0.57
C ILE A 130 2.59 4.89 -1.45
N LEU A 131 2.86 5.05 -2.74
CA LEU A 131 1.98 5.74 -3.68
C LEU A 131 0.65 5.01 -3.84
N ILE A 132 0.63 3.68 -3.95
CA ILE A 132 -0.59 2.87 -4.02
C ILE A 132 -1.46 3.04 -2.76
N ARG A 133 -0.86 3.19 -1.59
CA ARG A 133 -1.59 3.35 -0.32
C ARG A 133 -2.03 4.79 -0.08
N ILE A 134 -1.14 5.75 -0.22
CA ILE A 134 -1.40 7.16 0.10
C ILE A 134 -2.29 7.81 -0.95
N ALA A 135 -2.15 7.48 -2.23
CA ALA A 135 -2.96 8.08 -3.29
C ALA A 135 -4.48 7.88 -3.09
N VAL A 136 -4.86 6.83 -2.36
CA VAL A 136 -6.25 6.57 -2.03
C VAL A 136 -6.64 7.11 -0.65
N ARG A 137 -5.75 6.97 0.34
CA ARG A 137 -6.03 7.41 1.71
C ARG A 137 -6.10 8.93 1.84
N ALA A 138 -5.18 9.67 1.18
CA ALA A 138 -5.09 11.13 1.29
C ALA A 138 -6.35 11.90 0.84
N PRO A 139 -7.05 11.55 -0.26
CA PRO A 139 -8.27 12.28 -0.66
C PRO A 139 -9.51 11.89 0.15
N MET A 140 -9.45 10.84 0.99
CA MET A 140 -10.58 10.36 1.78
C MET A 140 -10.52 10.79 3.25
N MET A 141 -9.40 11.36 3.70
CA MET A 141 -9.20 12.00 5.00
C MET A 141 -9.34 13.51 4.92
#